data_f292e0031cf5e8c9a07ce64c741b888c
#
_entry.id   f292e0031cf5e8c9a07ce64c741b888c
#
_cell.length_a   1.000
_cell.length_b   1.000
_cell.length_c   1.000
_cell.angle_alpha   90.00
_cell.angle_beta   90.00
_cell.angle_gamma   90.00
#
_symmetry.space_group_name_H-M   'P 1'
#
loop_
_entity.id
_entity.type
_entity.pdbx_description
1 polymer ?
#
loop_
_entity_poly.entity_id
_entity_poly.type
_entity_poly.pdbx_seq_one_letter_code
_entity_poly.pdbx_strand_id
1 'polypeptide(L)'
;MDSKQSFSTSEVARFCHVTPDTVRKWAEAGRIPVFKTPGGHRRIRRDDLVQFLRDNGIPMGEELRADGMRVLVVDDEQTIIAVIQRFLEHCGPQFQVFSASDGFDAGHQVGMFQPNVVFLDLRLPGIDGFEVCRRIKASPATSATKIIAMTGLTDADVNERILSLGAATCLKKPFSPDDLRSALVLVGVDLR
;
A
#
# COMPACT_ATOMS: atom_id res chain seq x y z
N MET A 1 9.88 -4.10 -14.83
CA MET A 1 10.66 -5.30 -14.48
C MET A 1 9.78 -6.12 -13.57
N ASP A 2 9.47 -7.37 -13.96
CA ASP A 2 8.66 -8.25 -13.11
C ASP A 2 9.35 -8.46 -11.76
N SER A 3 8.71 -8.06 -10.70
CA SER A 3 9.22 -8.28 -9.35
C SER A 3 9.24 -9.78 -9.06
N LYS A 4 10.31 -10.24 -8.45
CA LYS A 4 10.50 -11.64 -8.13
C LYS A 4 9.47 -12.12 -7.12
N GLN A 5 8.56 -13.00 -7.53
CA GLN A 5 7.42 -13.46 -6.73
C GLN A 5 7.78 -14.51 -5.66
N SER A 6 8.97 -15.10 -5.72
CA SER A 6 9.42 -16.08 -4.73
C SER A 6 10.94 -16.17 -4.60
N PHE A 7 11.39 -16.55 -3.42
CA PHE A 7 12.81 -16.62 -3.04
C PHE A 7 13.19 -18.03 -2.57
N SER A 8 14.42 -18.43 -2.86
CA SER A 8 15.02 -19.65 -2.29
C SER A 8 15.44 -19.43 -0.84
N THR A 9 15.65 -20.52 -0.09
CA THR A 9 16.16 -20.43 1.28
C THR A 9 17.52 -19.72 1.38
N SER A 10 18.37 -19.84 0.34
CA SER A 10 19.67 -19.14 0.30
C SER A 10 19.52 -17.63 0.08
N GLU A 11 18.54 -17.20 -0.70
CA GLU A 11 18.26 -15.77 -0.90
C GLU A 11 17.66 -15.15 0.36
N VAL A 12 16.72 -15.84 0.99
CA VAL A 12 16.15 -15.39 2.29
C VAL A 12 17.24 -15.32 3.37
N ALA A 13 18.17 -16.27 3.39
CA ALA A 13 19.28 -16.27 4.32
C ALA A 13 20.17 -15.01 4.19
N ARG A 14 20.41 -14.55 2.95
CA ARG A 14 21.12 -13.29 2.69
C ARG A 14 20.38 -12.08 3.23
N PHE A 15 19.06 -11.98 2.98
CA PHE A 15 18.23 -10.87 3.48
C PHE A 15 18.20 -10.79 5.01
N CYS A 16 18.17 -11.95 5.66
CA CYS A 16 18.11 -12.03 7.12
C CYS A 16 19.50 -12.07 7.80
N HIS A 17 20.59 -12.02 7.04
CA HIS A 17 21.97 -12.18 7.55
C HIS A 17 22.17 -13.44 8.39
N VAL A 18 21.59 -14.57 7.95
CA VAL A 18 21.67 -15.88 8.60
C VAL A 18 22.14 -16.95 7.62
N THR A 19 22.32 -18.18 8.10
CA THR A 19 22.65 -19.32 7.23
C THR A 19 21.39 -19.88 6.54
N PRO A 20 21.51 -20.51 5.35
CA PRO A 20 20.39 -21.19 4.71
C PRO A 20 19.77 -22.30 5.58
N ASP A 21 20.55 -22.90 6.45
CA ASP A 21 20.10 -23.92 7.41
C ASP A 21 19.16 -23.32 8.47
N THR A 22 19.44 -22.10 8.92
CA THR A 22 18.55 -21.35 9.83
C THR A 22 17.19 -21.13 9.18
N VAL A 23 17.16 -20.74 7.91
CA VAL A 23 15.89 -20.53 7.15
C VAL A 23 15.13 -21.85 6.99
N ARG A 24 15.85 -22.98 6.78
CA ARG A 24 15.20 -24.31 6.72
C ARG A 24 14.53 -24.66 8.06
N LYS A 25 15.21 -24.40 9.19
CA LYS A 25 14.66 -24.61 10.53
C LYS A 25 13.40 -23.76 10.77
N TRP A 26 13.41 -22.51 10.33
CA TRP A 26 12.21 -21.65 10.39
C TRP A 26 11.03 -22.22 9.58
N ALA A 27 11.32 -22.71 8.38
CA ALA A 27 10.31 -23.36 7.53
C ALA A 27 9.76 -24.67 8.16
N GLU A 28 10.63 -25.49 8.73
CA GLU A 28 10.25 -26.75 9.40
C GLU A 28 9.47 -26.52 10.69
N ALA A 29 9.78 -25.43 11.40
CA ALA A 29 9.04 -24.99 12.58
C ALA A 29 7.73 -24.24 12.24
N GLY A 30 7.38 -24.11 10.96
CA GLY A 30 6.16 -23.39 10.51
C GLY A 30 6.21 -21.87 10.72
N ARG A 31 7.39 -21.30 11.03
CA ARG A 31 7.55 -19.86 11.28
C ARG A 31 7.48 -19.02 10.01
N ILE A 32 7.81 -19.62 8.86
CA ILE A 32 7.70 -19.00 7.55
C ILE A 32 7.07 -20.00 6.57
N PRO A 33 5.99 -19.64 5.86
CA PRO A 33 5.35 -20.52 4.89
C PRO A 33 6.30 -20.83 3.71
N VAL A 34 6.33 -22.09 3.29
CA VAL A 34 7.13 -22.53 2.14
C VAL A 34 6.28 -23.40 1.20
N PHE A 35 6.57 -23.31 -0.09
CA PHE A 35 6.07 -24.26 -1.08
C PHE A 35 7.24 -24.95 -1.79
N LYS A 36 6.98 -26.08 -2.47
CA LYS A 36 7.97 -26.79 -3.28
C LYS A 36 7.66 -26.61 -4.75
N THR A 37 8.68 -26.32 -5.52
CA THR A 37 8.59 -26.39 -7.00
C THR A 37 8.49 -27.84 -7.46
N PRO A 38 8.07 -28.12 -8.72
CA PRO A 38 8.07 -29.47 -9.28
C PRO A 38 9.43 -30.18 -9.17
N GLY A 39 10.54 -29.43 -9.18
CA GLY A 39 11.90 -29.95 -8.95
C GLY A 39 12.26 -30.16 -7.47
N GLY A 40 11.32 -30.08 -6.54
CA GLY A 40 11.53 -30.34 -5.10
C GLY A 40 12.19 -29.19 -4.32
N HIS A 41 12.53 -28.07 -4.96
CA HIS A 41 13.18 -26.95 -4.29
C HIS A 41 12.19 -26.14 -3.44
N ARG A 42 12.56 -25.86 -2.19
CA ARG A 42 11.77 -25.00 -1.29
C ARG A 42 11.82 -23.54 -1.77
N ARG A 43 10.65 -22.91 -1.84
CA ARG A 43 10.46 -21.49 -2.18
C ARG A 43 9.58 -20.82 -1.14
N ILE A 44 9.85 -19.56 -0.89
CA ILE A 44 9.12 -18.69 0.00
C ILE A 44 8.50 -17.60 -0.86
N ARG A 45 7.20 -17.39 -0.75
CA ARG A 45 6.53 -16.32 -1.49
C ARG A 45 7.01 -14.99 -0.96
N ARG A 46 7.01 -13.98 -1.81
CA ARG A 46 7.42 -12.62 -1.46
C ARG A 46 6.64 -12.08 -0.28
N ASP A 47 5.31 -12.19 -0.32
CA ASP A 47 4.44 -11.67 0.73
C ASP A 47 4.69 -12.34 2.08
N ASP A 48 4.87 -13.67 2.08
CA ASP A 48 5.22 -14.43 3.28
C ASP A 48 6.56 -13.99 3.86
N LEU A 49 7.54 -13.68 2.99
CA LEU A 49 8.85 -13.19 3.42
C LEU A 49 8.75 -11.78 4.01
N VAL A 50 8.03 -10.87 3.34
CA VAL A 50 7.83 -9.50 3.82
C VAL A 50 7.14 -9.50 5.18
N GLN A 51 6.09 -10.32 5.34
CA GLN A 51 5.39 -10.46 6.62
C GLN A 51 6.31 -11.00 7.71
N PHE A 52 7.06 -12.06 7.41
CA PHE A 52 8.02 -12.65 8.35
C PHE A 52 9.09 -11.65 8.82
N LEU A 53 9.64 -10.83 7.91
CA LEU A 53 10.64 -9.81 8.24
C LEU A 53 10.05 -8.75 9.16
N ARG A 54 8.82 -8.29 8.91
CA ARG A 54 8.10 -7.34 9.76
C ARG A 54 7.86 -7.89 11.16
N ASP A 55 7.33 -9.10 11.27
CA ASP A 55 6.98 -9.73 12.54
C ASP A 55 8.21 -9.98 13.43
N ASN A 56 9.38 -10.12 12.82
CA ASN A 56 10.63 -10.36 13.53
C ASN A 56 11.54 -9.12 13.63
N GLY A 57 11.08 -7.93 13.20
CA GLY A 57 11.86 -6.69 13.25
C GLY A 57 13.13 -6.70 12.38
N ILE A 58 13.17 -7.55 11.34
CA ILE A 58 14.35 -7.67 10.46
C ILE A 58 14.23 -6.60 9.36
N PRO A 59 15.26 -5.74 9.19
CA PRO A 59 15.25 -4.71 8.16
C PRO A 59 15.10 -5.31 6.75
N MET A 60 14.18 -4.79 5.96
CA MET A 60 14.01 -5.20 4.57
C MET A 60 15.06 -4.55 3.68
N GLY A 61 15.81 -5.35 2.92
CA GLY A 61 16.72 -4.87 1.87
C GLY A 61 15.96 -4.21 0.70
N GLU A 62 16.65 -3.35 -0.05
CA GLU A 62 16.08 -2.64 -1.21
C GLU A 62 15.44 -3.58 -2.25
N GLU A 63 16.00 -4.76 -2.45
CA GLU A 63 15.48 -5.79 -3.36
C GLU A 63 14.08 -6.31 -2.97
N LEU A 64 13.74 -6.28 -1.68
CA LEU A 64 12.43 -6.65 -1.15
C LEU A 64 11.48 -5.45 -1.07
N ARG A 65 12.01 -4.23 -1.11
CA ARG A 65 11.24 -3.00 -1.24
C ARG A 65 10.81 -2.72 -2.69
N ALA A 66 11.34 -3.45 -3.68
CA ALA A 66 11.14 -3.22 -5.11
C ALA A 66 9.72 -3.46 -5.66
N ASP A 67 8.78 -4.00 -4.88
CA ASP A 67 7.36 -3.70 -5.09
C ASP A 67 7.06 -2.42 -4.33
N GLY A 68 7.34 -1.31 -4.97
CA GLY A 68 7.08 0.02 -4.43
C GLY A 68 5.67 0.07 -3.85
N MET A 69 5.50 0.76 -2.73
CA MET A 69 4.19 1.00 -2.16
C MET A 69 3.29 1.59 -3.24
N ARG A 70 2.28 0.85 -3.65
CA ARG A 70 1.33 1.29 -4.67
C ARG A 70 0.38 2.30 -4.04
N VAL A 71 0.46 3.51 -4.55
CA VAL A 71 -0.40 4.63 -4.12
C VAL A 71 -1.27 5.04 -5.29
N LEU A 72 -2.57 5.11 -5.09
CA LEU A 72 -3.51 5.66 -6.04
C LEU A 72 -3.97 7.03 -5.54
N VAL A 73 -3.89 8.03 -6.39
CA VAL A 73 -4.42 9.38 -6.14
C VAL A 73 -5.65 9.58 -7.00
N VAL A 74 -6.79 9.81 -6.35
CA VAL A 74 -8.10 10.00 -7.01
C VAL A 74 -8.56 11.42 -6.75
N ASP A 75 -8.52 12.26 -7.78
CA ASP A 75 -8.91 13.67 -7.71
C ASP A 75 -9.17 14.18 -9.14
N ASP A 76 -10.18 14.98 -9.38
CA ASP A 76 -10.45 15.60 -10.68
C ASP A 76 -9.54 16.81 -10.94
N GLU A 77 -8.90 17.36 -9.90
CA GLU A 77 -7.92 18.43 -10.00
C GLU A 77 -6.52 17.88 -10.28
N GLN A 78 -6.02 17.99 -11.50
CA GLN A 78 -4.67 17.56 -11.88
C GLN A 78 -3.56 18.22 -11.05
N THR A 79 -3.80 19.42 -10.52
CA THR A 79 -2.88 20.12 -9.62
C THR A 79 -2.70 19.37 -8.31
N ILE A 80 -3.74 18.84 -7.71
CA ILE A 80 -3.69 18.04 -6.48
C ILE A 80 -2.94 16.72 -6.74
N ILE A 81 -3.27 16.03 -7.83
CA ILE A 81 -2.56 14.82 -8.26
C ILE A 81 -1.06 15.10 -8.35
N ALA A 82 -0.66 16.17 -9.07
CA ALA A 82 0.74 16.52 -9.26
C ALA A 82 1.46 16.87 -7.95
N VAL A 83 0.78 17.56 -7.02
CA VAL A 83 1.34 17.88 -5.69
C VAL A 83 1.64 16.62 -4.89
N ILE A 84 0.69 15.67 -4.83
CA ILE A 84 0.87 14.42 -4.09
C ILE A 84 1.94 13.55 -4.76
N GLN A 85 1.94 13.43 -6.09
CA GLN A 85 2.96 12.69 -6.83
C GLN A 85 4.36 13.23 -6.53
N ARG A 86 4.54 14.54 -6.66
CA ARG A 86 5.83 15.21 -6.38
C ARG A 86 6.28 15.03 -4.93
N PHE A 87 5.36 15.10 -3.98
CA PHE A 87 5.64 14.82 -2.58
C PHE A 87 6.16 13.39 -2.38
N LEU A 88 5.47 12.38 -2.96
CA LEU A 88 5.85 10.98 -2.86
C LEU A 88 7.20 10.69 -3.53
N GLU A 89 7.48 11.30 -4.68
CA GLU A 89 8.78 11.22 -5.35
C GLU A 89 9.93 11.73 -4.46
N HIS A 90 9.71 12.82 -3.71
CA HIS A 90 10.70 13.34 -2.75
C HIS A 90 10.86 12.44 -1.52
N CYS A 91 9.84 11.67 -1.15
CA CYS A 91 9.92 10.67 -0.07
C CYS A 91 10.71 9.42 -0.45
N GLY A 92 11.00 9.22 -1.75
CA GLY A 92 11.89 8.18 -2.25
C GLY A 92 11.27 7.26 -3.31
N PRO A 93 12.10 6.42 -3.94
CA PRO A 93 11.71 5.60 -5.10
C PRO A 93 10.83 4.39 -4.73
N GLN A 94 10.50 4.21 -3.45
CA GLN A 94 9.64 3.11 -2.99
C GLN A 94 8.17 3.30 -3.35
N PHE A 95 7.76 4.44 -3.89
CA PHE A 95 6.36 4.70 -4.26
C PHE A 95 6.13 4.46 -5.76
N GLN A 96 5.14 3.64 -6.07
CA GLN A 96 4.54 3.51 -7.40
C GLN A 96 3.21 4.27 -7.37
N VAL A 97 3.17 5.42 -8.04
CA VAL A 97 2.01 6.31 -7.98
C VAL A 97 1.19 6.17 -9.24
N PHE A 98 -0.10 5.90 -9.05
CA PHE A 98 -1.13 5.86 -10.08
C PHE A 98 -2.13 6.98 -9.81
N SER A 99 -2.88 7.38 -10.82
CA SER A 99 -3.90 8.41 -10.66
C SER A 99 -5.19 8.06 -11.39
N ALA A 100 -6.29 8.58 -10.88
CA ALA A 100 -7.61 8.52 -11.50
C ALA A 100 -8.29 9.88 -11.33
N SER A 101 -9.10 10.29 -12.30
CA SER A 101 -9.78 11.60 -12.30
C SER A 101 -11.27 11.51 -11.98
N ASP A 102 -11.80 10.32 -11.83
CA ASP A 102 -13.20 10.08 -11.47
C ASP A 102 -13.39 8.74 -10.74
N GLY A 103 -14.59 8.52 -10.20
CA GLY A 103 -14.89 7.33 -9.42
C GLY A 103 -14.95 6.03 -10.24
N PHE A 104 -15.20 6.09 -11.54
CA PHE A 104 -15.20 4.91 -12.40
C PHE A 104 -13.77 4.44 -12.68
N ASP A 105 -12.89 5.36 -13.08
CA ASP A 105 -11.48 5.09 -13.29
C ASP A 105 -10.81 4.63 -11.99
N ALA A 106 -11.15 5.26 -10.85
CA ALA A 106 -10.68 4.82 -9.53
C ALA A 106 -11.01 3.36 -9.26
N GLY A 107 -12.24 2.92 -9.53
CA GLY A 107 -12.65 1.52 -9.38
C GLY A 107 -11.85 0.57 -10.27
N HIS A 108 -11.60 0.94 -11.52
CA HIS A 108 -10.79 0.18 -12.46
C HIS A 108 -9.33 0.06 -11.98
N GLN A 109 -8.71 1.19 -11.60
CA GLN A 109 -7.34 1.24 -11.11
C GLN A 109 -7.16 0.42 -9.81
N VAL A 110 -8.10 0.52 -8.88
CA VAL A 110 -8.08 -0.27 -7.64
C VAL A 110 -8.12 -1.77 -7.94
N GLY A 111 -8.95 -2.20 -8.89
CA GLY A 111 -9.04 -3.60 -9.30
C GLY A 111 -7.75 -4.12 -9.95
N MET A 112 -7.12 -3.32 -10.81
CA MET A 112 -5.91 -3.70 -11.54
C MET A 112 -4.65 -3.65 -10.68
N PHE A 113 -4.44 -2.58 -9.92
CA PHE A 113 -3.17 -2.32 -9.23
C PHE A 113 -3.18 -2.68 -7.75
N GLN A 114 -4.36 -2.93 -7.15
CA GLN A 114 -4.52 -3.26 -5.74
C GLN A 114 -3.65 -2.35 -4.85
N PRO A 115 -3.92 -1.04 -4.83
CA PRO A 115 -3.08 -0.07 -4.13
C PRO A 115 -3.03 -0.34 -2.63
N ASN A 116 -1.88 -0.07 -2.01
CA ASN A 116 -1.72 -0.15 -0.57
C ASN A 116 -2.38 1.05 0.12
N VAL A 117 -2.28 2.23 -0.52
CA VAL A 117 -2.85 3.48 -0.06
C VAL A 117 -3.62 4.15 -1.20
N VAL A 118 -4.79 4.72 -0.90
CA VAL A 118 -5.56 5.56 -1.81
C VAL A 118 -5.75 6.93 -1.15
N PHE A 119 -5.28 7.99 -1.82
CA PHE A 119 -5.73 9.35 -1.56
C PHE A 119 -7.00 9.56 -2.36
N LEU A 120 -8.11 9.88 -1.72
CA LEU A 120 -9.43 9.88 -2.34
C LEU A 120 -10.15 11.21 -2.10
N ASP A 121 -10.35 11.98 -3.15
CA ASP A 121 -11.24 13.13 -3.07
C ASP A 121 -12.70 12.67 -2.85
N LEU A 122 -13.39 13.35 -1.97
CA LEU A 122 -14.80 13.08 -1.71
C LEU A 122 -15.73 13.72 -2.73
N ARG A 123 -15.28 14.73 -3.48
CA ARG A 123 -16.01 15.39 -4.54
C ARG A 123 -15.48 15.00 -5.91
N LEU A 124 -15.97 13.90 -6.44
CA LEU A 124 -15.60 13.42 -7.77
C LEU A 124 -16.78 13.56 -8.73
N PRO A 125 -16.51 13.78 -10.01
CA PRO A 125 -17.57 13.72 -11.02
C PRO A 125 -18.13 12.30 -11.15
N GLY A 126 -19.43 12.17 -11.31
CA GLY A 126 -20.11 10.90 -11.51
C GLY A 126 -20.35 10.11 -10.21
N ILE A 127 -19.42 9.25 -9.81
CA ILE A 127 -19.49 8.47 -8.57
C ILE A 127 -18.76 9.22 -7.47
N ASP A 128 -19.45 9.55 -6.38
CA ASP A 128 -18.84 10.29 -5.28
C ASP A 128 -17.79 9.44 -4.50
N GLY A 129 -16.86 10.13 -3.83
CA GLY A 129 -15.79 9.47 -3.09
C GLY A 129 -16.27 8.61 -1.93
N PHE A 130 -17.42 8.89 -1.34
CA PHE A 130 -18.00 8.04 -0.30
C PHE A 130 -18.37 6.66 -0.84
N GLU A 131 -18.98 6.62 -2.03
CA GLU A 131 -19.33 5.37 -2.69
C GLU A 131 -18.08 4.59 -3.13
N VAL A 132 -17.05 5.29 -3.63
CA VAL A 132 -15.74 4.67 -3.95
C VAL A 132 -15.14 4.04 -2.70
N CYS A 133 -15.08 4.77 -1.58
CA CYS A 133 -14.59 4.27 -0.30
C CYS A 133 -15.36 3.00 0.13
N ARG A 134 -16.67 3.06 0.11
CA ARG A 134 -17.53 1.94 0.49
C ARG A 134 -17.25 0.70 -0.37
N ARG A 135 -17.11 0.84 -1.69
CA ARG A 135 -16.83 -0.28 -2.61
C ARG A 135 -15.46 -0.89 -2.36
N ILE A 136 -14.43 -0.07 -2.16
CA ILE A 136 -13.08 -0.56 -1.83
C ILE A 136 -13.12 -1.38 -0.55
N LYS A 137 -13.81 -0.92 0.49
CA LYS A 137 -13.89 -1.57 1.79
C LYS A 137 -14.78 -2.81 1.82
N ALA A 138 -15.80 -2.86 0.97
CA ALA A 138 -16.70 -4.00 0.86
C ALA A 138 -16.09 -5.21 0.14
N SER A 139 -15.07 -4.99 -0.70
CA SER A 139 -14.43 -6.06 -1.48
C SER A 139 -13.33 -6.75 -0.68
N PRO A 140 -13.36 -8.09 -0.48
CA PRO A 140 -12.29 -8.82 0.22
C PRO A 140 -10.90 -8.61 -0.39
N ALA A 141 -10.82 -8.41 -1.72
CA ALA A 141 -9.56 -8.21 -2.43
C ALA A 141 -8.91 -6.85 -2.14
N THR A 142 -9.70 -5.84 -1.74
CA THR A 142 -9.25 -4.46 -1.57
C THR A 142 -9.54 -3.88 -0.19
N SER A 143 -10.21 -4.61 0.69
CA SER A 143 -10.59 -4.15 2.04
C SER A 143 -9.39 -3.74 2.91
N ALA A 144 -8.21 -4.34 2.67
CA ALA A 144 -6.96 -4.01 3.36
C ALA A 144 -6.34 -2.67 2.90
N THR A 145 -6.74 -2.13 1.73
CA THR A 145 -6.27 -0.84 1.21
C THR A 145 -6.55 0.27 2.23
N LYS A 146 -5.54 1.07 2.54
CA LYS A 146 -5.68 2.23 3.43
C LYS A 146 -6.20 3.41 2.63
N ILE A 147 -7.27 4.05 3.11
CA ILE A 147 -7.88 5.19 2.43
C ILE A 147 -7.61 6.44 3.26
N ILE A 148 -6.99 7.42 2.64
CA ILE A 148 -6.81 8.80 3.12
C ILE A 148 -7.79 9.64 2.30
N ALA A 149 -8.90 10.01 2.90
CA ALA A 149 -9.87 10.89 2.24
C ALA A 149 -9.32 12.32 2.13
N MET A 150 -9.75 13.05 1.12
CA MET A 150 -9.42 14.47 0.93
C MET A 150 -10.71 15.25 0.71
N THR A 151 -10.85 16.40 1.35
CA THR A 151 -12.07 17.21 1.20
C THR A 151 -11.81 18.69 1.34
N GLY A 152 -12.46 19.49 0.51
CA GLY A 152 -12.60 20.95 0.72
C GLY A 152 -13.76 21.34 1.64
N LEU A 153 -14.56 20.36 2.09
CA LEU A 153 -15.70 20.60 2.98
C LEU A 153 -15.24 20.80 4.42
N THR A 154 -15.91 21.71 5.10
CA THR A 154 -15.59 22.05 6.52
C THR A 154 -16.51 21.38 7.53
N ASP A 155 -17.50 20.60 7.06
CA ASP A 155 -18.52 20.03 7.93
C ASP A 155 -17.98 18.82 8.71
N ALA A 156 -18.16 18.82 10.03
CA ALA A 156 -17.76 17.74 10.91
C ALA A 156 -18.42 16.40 10.51
N ASP A 157 -19.65 16.43 10.04
CA ASP A 157 -20.42 15.26 9.60
C ASP A 157 -19.76 14.53 8.44
N VAL A 158 -19.05 15.25 7.54
CA VAL A 158 -18.31 14.65 6.41
C VAL A 158 -17.18 13.77 6.92
N ASN A 159 -16.43 14.25 7.92
CA ASN A 159 -15.32 13.52 8.50
C ASN A 159 -15.80 12.25 9.22
N GLU A 160 -16.80 12.36 10.09
CA GLU A 160 -17.36 11.19 10.79
C GLU A 160 -17.90 10.16 9.82
N ARG A 161 -18.64 10.61 8.79
CA ARG A 161 -19.21 9.74 7.79
C ARG A 161 -18.17 8.97 7.01
N ILE A 162 -17.08 9.61 6.56
CA ILE A 162 -16.06 8.89 5.76
C ILE A 162 -15.24 7.93 6.63
N LEU A 163 -14.96 8.28 7.87
CA LEU A 163 -14.30 7.39 8.82
C LEU A 163 -15.16 6.16 9.14
N SER A 164 -16.48 6.32 9.31
CA SER A 164 -17.41 5.22 9.52
C SER A 164 -17.48 4.25 8.32
N LEU A 165 -17.18 4.71 7.11
CA LEU A 165 -17.06 3.89 5.91
C LEU A 165 -15.71 3.19 5.77
N GLY A 166 -14.79 3.40 6.71
CA GLY A 166 -13.50 2.69 6.78
C GLY A 166 -12.31 3.47 6.23
N ALA A 167 -12.43 4.77 5.94
CA ALA A 167 -11.25 5.60 5.72
C ALA A 167 -10.43 5.66 7.01
N ALA A 168 -9.10 5.70 6.86
CA ALA A 168 -8.19 5.77 8.00
C ALA A 168 -8.08 7.18 8.57
N THR A 169 -8.17 8.18 7.69
CA THR A 169 -8.13 9.60 8.05
C THR A 169 -8.74 10.44 6.93
N CYS A 170 -8.98 11.71 7.21
CA CYS A 170 -9.46 12.69 6.24
C CYS A 170 -8.60 13.94 6.30
N LEU A 171 -8.02 14.34 5.17
CA LEU A 171 -7.27 15.57 4.98
C LEU A 171 -8.17 16.68 4.48
N LYS A 172 -8.03 17.85 5.07
CA LYS A 172 -8.72 19.07 4.61
C LYS A 172 -7.88 19.77 3.55
N LYS A 173 -8.46 20.03 2.38
CA LYS A 173 -7.86 20.90 1.36
C LYS A 173 -8.00 22.40 1.74
N PRO A 174 -6.96 23.22 1.54
CA PRO A 174 -5.61 22.86 1.12
C PRO A 174 -4.79 22.22 2.25
N PHE A 175 -3.95 21.26 1.91
CA PHE A 175 -3.06 20.55 2.83
C PHE A 175 -1.59 20.87 2.53
N SER A 176 -0.77 20.83 3.56
CA SER A 176 0.68 21.01 3.49
C SER A 176 1.42 19.67 3.27
N PRO A 177 2.71 19.69 2.92
CA PRO A 177 3.55 18.48 2.91
C PRO A 177 3.59 17.75 4.26
N ASP A 178 3.51 18.48 5.37
CA ASP A 178 3.50 17.88 6.72
C ASP A 178 2.18 17.17 7.02
N ASP A 179 1.05 17.66 6.50
CA ASP A 179 -0.25 16.98 6.59
C ASP A 179 -0.21 15.66 5.81
N LEU A 180 0.35 15.66 4.59
CA LEU A 180 0.54 14.45 3.77
C LEU A 180 1.44 13.44 4.50
N ARG A 181 2.55 13.91 5.07
CA ARG A 181 3.48 13.08 5.85
C ARG A 181 2.77 12.44 7.03
N SER A 182 2.06 13.23 7.82
CA SER A 182 1.33 12.78 9.01
C SER A 182 0.27 11.74 8.66
N ALA A 183 -0.49 11.95 7.58
CA ALA A 183 -1.49 11.01 7.10
C ALA A 183 -0.88 9.68 6.66
N LEU A 184 0.26 9.70 5.95
CA LEU A 184 0.96 8.48 5.54
C LEU A 184 1.52 7.70 6.73
N VAL A 185 2.13 8.38 7.70
CA VAL A 185 2.61 7.75 8.95
C VAL A 185 1.46 7.10 9.71
N LEU A 186 0.31 7.78 9.80
CA LEU A 186 -0.89 7.26 10.47
C LEU A 186 -1.38 5.95 9.84
N VAL A 187 -1.27 5.79 8.53
CA VAL A 187 -1.65 4.55 7.83
C VAL A 187 -0.53 3.49 7.79
N GLY A 188 0.56 3.73 8.51
CA GLY A 188 1.65 2.77 8.67
C GLY A 188 2.70 2.80 7.56
N VAL A 189 2.78 3.91 6.81
CA VAL A 189 3.82 4.14 5.80
C VAL A 189 5.06 4.71 6.46
N ASP A 190 6.19 4.02 6.33
CA ASP A 190 7.49 4.50 6.79
C ASP A 190 8.04 5.49 5.74
N LEU A 191 8.19 6.75 6.14
CA LEU A 191 8.78 7.82 5.34
C LEU A 191 10.17 8.12 5.90
N ARG A 192 11.17 7.83 5.14
CA ARG A 192 12.57 8.15 5.46
C ARG A 192 12.93 9.58 5.11
#